data_f4ec2e294c941117ec803d230f8268ff
#
_entry.id   f4ec2e294c941117ec803d230f8268ff
#
_cell.length_a   1.000
_cell.length_b   1.000
_cell.length_c   1.000
_cell.angle_alpha   90.00
_cell.angle_beta   90.00
_cell.angle_gamma   90.00
#
_symmetry.space_group_name_H-M   'P 1'
#
loop_
_entity.id
_entity.type
_entity.pdbx_description
1 polymer ?
#
loop_
_entity_poly.entity_id
_entity_poly.type
_entity_poly.pdbx_seq_one_letter_code
_entity_poly.pdbx_strand_id
1 'polypeptide(L)'
;MTLNFYTLGVLYLVYSFLGWVGETVVATFRGKRFANRGMAAGPFCFVYGTTAILMAVGFADMRTKPVMLFVACMLTATVVEWLTAKLLERLHNRKWWDYSDKKFNLNGYVCLQYSVLWGALGMVTVLWGNGLLLRLCALVPDWLLHPLVWAVLGIAALDQLGSAVLVGRYAAQHPVLEQLNQKLEARSDTLRRRIAVYVEKRIQRAYPEAARQQPTAVQKGKADFLSAADLLWLFVIGAFLGDMVETVFCRLTAGVWMSRSSLVWGPFSVVWGLALAMATVLLRQNQDKSDRYLFAFGTVLGLSLIHISEPTRLQLIS
;
A
#
# COMPACT_ATOMS: atom_id res chain seq x y z
N MET A 1 -27.18 -3.18 2.49
CA MET A 1 -26.49 -3.34 3.78
C MET A 1 -25.50 -2.21 3.91
N THR A 2 -25.57 -1.42 4.94
CA THR A 2 -24.70 -0.25 5.13
C THR A 2 -23.33 -0.71 5.60
N LEU A 3 -22.27 -0.19 4.97
CA LEU A 3 -20.92 -0.37 5.43
C LEU A 3 -20.74 0.39 6.75
N ASN A 4 -20.53 -0.34 7.83
CA ASN A 4 -20.21 0.21 9.15
C ASN A 4 -18.82 -0.27 9.58
N PHE A 5 -18.33 0.22 10.71
CA PHE A 5 -17.00 -0.14 11.24
C PHE A 5 -16.80 -1.65 11.37
N TYR A 6 -17.78 -2.38 11.87
CA TYR A 6 -17.66 -3.83 12.13
C TYR A 6 -17.68 -4.63 10.85
N THR A 7 -18.54 -4.29 9.88
CA THR A 7 -18.56 -4.94 8.57
C THR A 7 -17.27 -4.68 7.80
N LEU A 8 -16.73 -3.46 7.86
CA LEU A 8 -15.42 -3.14 7.29
C LEU A 8 -14.30 -3.90 8.01
N GLY A 9 -14.36 -4.03 9.34
CA GLY A 9 -13.42 -4.80 10.12
C GLY A 9 -13.39 -6.29 9.72
N VAL A 10 -14.56 -6.88 9.49
CA VAL A 10 -14.65 -8.27 9.00
C VAL A 10 -14.08 -8.39 7.59
N LEU A 11 -14.46 -7.50 6.67
CA LEU A 11 -13.89 -7.49 5.31
C LEU A 11 -12.36 -7.39 5.37
N TYR A 12 -11.83 -6.49 6.19
CA TYR A 12 -10.39 -6.32 6.39
C TYR A 12 -9.71 -7.60 6.85
N LEU A 13 -10.23 -8.22 7.90
CA LEU A 13 -9.66 -9.43 8.48
C LEU A 13 -9.74 -10.62 7.52
N VAL A 14 -10.91 -10.82 6.90
CA VAL A 14 -11.11 -11.95 5.98
C VAL A 14 -10.22 -11.81 4.73
N TYR A 15 -10.16 -10.63 4.11
CA TYR A 15 -9.28 -10.45 2.95
C TYR A 15 -7.80 -10.45 3.32
N SER A 16 -7.42 -9.99 4.52
CA SER A 16 -6.05 -10.14 5.01
C SER A 16 -5.67 -11.62 5.19
N PHE A 17 -6.60 -12.42 5.69
CA PHE A 17 -6.41 -13.87 5.83
C PHE A 17 -6.35 -14.57 4.47
N LEU A 18 -7.29 -14.29 3.56
CA LEU A 18 -7.30 -14.87 2.21
C LEU A 18 -6.04 -14.49 1.42
N GLY A 19 -5.58 -13.24 1.55
CA GLY A 19 -4.33 -12.80 0.95
C GLY A 19 -3.12 -13.57 1.49
N TRP A 20 -3.07 -13.78 2.82
CA TRP A 20 -2.04 -14.61 3.43
C TRP A 20 -2.10 -16.06 2.94
N VAL A 21 -3.29 -16.66 2.83
CA VAL A 21 -3.47 -18.01 2.27
C VAL A 21 -2.92 -18.07 0.85
N GLY A 22 -3.32 -17.15 -0.02
CA GLY A 22 -2.86 -17.10 -1.42
C GLY A 22 -1.35 -17.00 -1.54
N GLU A 23 -0.74 -16.05 -0.82
CA GLU A 23 0.72 -15.87 -0.79
C GLU A 23 1.45 -17.11 -0.26
N THR A 24 0.97 -17.68 0.85
CA THR A 24 1.57 -18.85 1.48
C THR A 24 1.46 -20.09 0.58
N VAL A 25 0.32 -20.28 -0.08
CA VAL A 25 0.11 -21.36 -1.05
C VAL A 25 1.10 -21.23 -2.22
N VAL A 26 1.14 -20.05 -2.87
CA VAL A 26 2.05 -19.82 -4.00
C VAL A 26 3.53 -20.01 -3.58
N ALA A 27 3.92 -19.47 -2.44
CA ALA A 27 5.29 -19.60 -1.94
C ALA A 27 5.65 -21.05 -1.60
N THR A 28 4.71 -21.78 -0.99
CA THR A 28 4.89 -23.19 -0.62
C THR A 28 5.06 -24.06 -1.87
N PHE A 29 4.24 -23.85 -2.90
CA PHE A 29 4.36 -24.59 -4.16
C PHE A 29 5.69 -24.28 -4.87
N ARG A 30 6.09 -23.01 -4.94
CA ARG A 30 7.37 -22.61 -5.58
C ARG A 30 8.59 -23.11 -4.81
N GLY A 31 8.55 -23.03 -3.48
CA GLY A 31 9.67 -23.38 -2.59
C GLY A 31 9.70 -24.84 -2.14
N LYS A 32 8.68 -25.64 -2.48
CA LYS A 32 8.50 -27.05 -2.02
C LYS A 32 8.56 -27.23 -0.49
N ARG A 33 8.39 -26.15 0.28
CA ARG A 33 8.37 -26.13 1.75
C ARG A 33 7.40 -25.06 2.23
N PHE A 34 6.72 -25.31 3.35
CA PHE A 34 5.82 -24.32 3.95
C PHE A 34 6.55 -23.02 4.27
N ALA A 35 6.05 -21.94 3.69
CA ALA A 35 6.59 -20.59 3.90
C ALA A 35 5.44 -19.67 4.35
N ASN A 36 5.41 -19.30 5.64
CA ASN A 36 4.47 -18.30 6.14
C ASN A 36 4.82 -16.93 5.55
N ARG A 37 4.04 -16.50 4.56
CA ARG A 37 4.19 -15.23 3.85
C ARG A 37 3.42 -14.15 4.58
N GLY A 38 4.04 -13.44 5.42
CA GLY A 38 3.47 -12.29 6.11
C GLY A 38 4.55 -11.61 6.95
N MET A 39 4.46 -10.29 7.14
CA MET A 39 5.32 -9.58 8.07
C MET A 39 4.94 -9.93 9.51
N ALA A 40 3.65 -10.07 9.79
CA ALA A 40 3.10 -10.55 11.05
C ALA A 40 3.37 -12.06 11.27
N ALA A 41 3.40 -12.51 12.51
CA ALA A 41 3.52 -13.93 12.85
C ALA A 41 2.24 -14.69 12.55
N GLY A 42 1.09 -14.05 12.74
CA GLY A 42 -0.24 -14.57 12.45
C GLY A 42 -0.55 -14.69 10.95
N PRO A 43 -1.67 -15.34 10.64
CA PRO A 43 -2.07 -15.63 9.27
C PRO A 43 -2.77 -14.40 8.62
N PHE A 44 -2.12 -13.25 8.61
CA PHE A 44 -2.68 -12.03 8.05
C PHE A 44 -1.68 -11.30 7.16
N CYS A 45 -2.12 -10.94 5.96
CA CYS A 45 -1.42 -10.04 5.04
C CYS A 45 -2.23 -8.76 4.86
N PHE A 46 -1.95 -7.75 5.69
CA PHE A 46 -2.78 -6.55 5.84
C PHE A 46 -2.89 -5.69 4.58
N VAL A 47 -1.95 -5.81 3.66
CA VAL A 47 -2.01 -5.12 2.36
C VAL A 47 -3.28 -5.49 1.61
N TYR A 48 -3.66 -6.78 1.61
CA TYR A 48 -4.87 -7.26 0.95
C TYR A 48 -6.15 -6.74 1.62
N GLY A 49 -6.20 -6.76 2.96
CA GLY A 49 -7.33 -6.20 3.70
C GLY A 49 -7.49 -4.70 3.46
N THR A 50 -6.39 -3.94 3.51
CA THR A 50 -6.40 -2.50 3.24
C THR A 50 -6.89 -2.20 1.82
N THR A 51 -6.35 -2.91 0.82
CA THR A 51 -6.76 -2.76 -0.57
C THR A 51 -8.24 -3.09 -0.77
N ALA A 52 -8.72 -4.19 -0.16
CA ALA A 52 -10.11 -4.60 -0.24
C ALA A 52 -11.09 -3.57 0.36
N ILE A 53 -10.73 -2.96 1.50
CA ILE A 53 -11.53 -1.88 2.10
C ILE A 53 -11.57 -0.65 1.19
N LEU A 54 -10.43 -0.21 0.67
CA LEU A 54 -10.39 0.93 -0.25
C LEU A 54 -11.28 0.69 -1.46
N MET A 55 -11.26 -0.53 -2.02
CA MET A 55 -12.13 -0.91 -3.13
C MET A 55 -13.62 -1.01 -2.71
N ALA A 56 -13.91 -1.55 -1.52
CA ALA A 56 -15.28 -1.71 -1.03
C ALA A 56 -15.96 -0.36 -0.81
N VAL A 57 -15.22 0.62 -0.28
CA VAL A 57 -15.72 1.97 -0.01
C VAL A 57 -15.73 2.84 -1.27
N GLY A 58 -14.63 2.80 -2.05
CA GLY A 58 -14.45 3.70 -3.18
C GLY A 58 -15.20 3.30 -4.45
N PHE A 59 -15.50 2.01 -4.65
CA PHE A 59 -15.97 1.53 -5.96
C PHE A 59 -17.33 0.80 -5.90
N ALA A 60 -18.07 0.96 -4.82
CA ALA A 60 -19.41 0.35 -4.68
C ALA A 60 -20.35 0.73 -5.82
N ASP A 61 -20.29 1.97 -6.30
CA ASP A 61 -21.15 2.51 -7.35
C ASP A 61 -20.69 2.15 -8.77
N MET A 62 -19.47 1.58 -8.91
CA MET A 62 -18.90 1.21 -10.21
C MET A 62 -19.27 -0.21 -10.67
N ARG A 63 -20.11 -0.93 -9.91
CA ARG A 63 -20.50 -2.32 -10.20
C ARG A 63 -21.16 -2.51 -11.57
N THR A 64 -21.85 -1.49 -12.05
CA THR A 64 -22.51 -1.52 -13.38
C THR A 64 -21.57 -1.19 -14.54
N LYS A 65 -20.31 -0.82 -14.25
CA LYS A 65 -19.30 -0.42 -15.23
C LYS A 65 -18.05 -1.29 -15.11
N PRO A 66 -18.08 -2.54 -15.60
CA PRO A 66 -17.05 -3.55 -15.30
C PRO A 66 -15.64 -3.17 -15.77
N VAL A 67 -15.51 -2.54 -16.93
CA VAL A 67 -14.19 -2.08 -17.43
C VAL A 67 -13.59 -1.01 -16.52
N MET A 68 -14.41 -0.03 -16.14
CA MET A 68 -13.99 1.05 -15.25
C MET A 68 -13.64 0.48 -13.85
N LEU A 69 -14.46 -0.42 -13.32
CA LEU A 69 -14.20 -1.10 -12.07
C LEU A 69 -12.87 -1.88 -12.11
N PHE A 70 -12.62 -2.64 -13.19
CA PHE A 70 -11.37 -3.35 -13.37
C PHE A 70 -10.16 -2.42 -13.31
N VAL A 71 -10.19 -1.33 -14.08
CA VAL A 71 -9.10 -0.34 -14.13
C VAL A 71 -8.90 0.31 -12.76
N ALA A 72 -9.98 0.73 -12.09
CA ALA A 72 -9.91 1.34 -10.76
C ALA A 72 -9.31 0.36 -9.73
N CYS A 73 -9.73 -0.92 -9.73
CA CYS A 73 -9.17 -1.95 -8.88
C CYS A 73 -7.69 -2.21 -9.18
N MET A 74 -7.33 -2.32 -10.46
CA MET A 74 -5.95 -2.52 -10.90
C MET A 74 -5.03 -1.41 -10.38
N LEU A 75 -5.44 -0.16 -10.53
CA LEU A 75 -4.65 0.99 -10.12
C LEU A 75 -4.56 1.11 -8.61
N THR A 76 -5.67 0.94 -7.89
CA THR A 76 -5.67 0.96 -6.42
C THR A 76 -4.72 -0.09 -5.85
N ALA A 77 -4.81 -1.32 -6.34
CA ALA A 77 -3.93 -2.40 -5.89
C ALA A 77 -2.47 -2.10 -6.20
N THR A 78 -2.17 -1.59 -7.41
CA THR A 78 -0.81 -1.23 -7.82
C THR A 78 -0.22 -0.12 -6.95
N VAL A 79 -1.01 0.92 -6.66
CA VAL A 79 -0.56 2.02 -5.79
C VAL A 79 -0.30 1.53 -4.38
N VAL A 80 -1.21 0.73 -3.81
CA VAL A 80 -1.03 0.17 -2.46
C VAL A 80 0.17 -0.76 -2.41
N GLU A 81 0.39 -1.61 -3.41
CA GLU A 81 1.56 -2.48 -3.53
C GLU A 81 2.86 -1.66 -3.59
N TRP A 82 2.89 -0.63 -4.44
CA TRP A 82 4.05 0.26 -4.57
C TRP A 82 4.37 1.02 -3.28
N LEU A 83 3.35 1.62 -2.64
CA LEU A 83 3.52 2.33 -1.36
C LEU A 83 4.01 1.39 -0.26
N THR A 84 3.45 0.18 -0.21
CA THR A 84 3.87 -0.84 0.76
C THR A 84 5.32 -1.26 0.53
N ALA A 85 5.72 -1.52 -0.73
CA ALA A 85 7.08 -1.88 -1.07
C ALA A 85 8.09 -0.79 -0.66
N LYS A 86 7.77 0.47 -0.96
CA LYS A 86 8.58 1.63 -0.58
C LYS A 86 8.69 1.81 0.93
N LEU A 87 7.56 1.66 1.63
CA LEU A 87 7.53 1.74 3.09
C LEU A 87 8.37 0.64 3.74
N LEU A 88 8.19 -0.61 3.30
CA LEU A 88 8.95 -1.74 3.82
C LEU A 88 10.45 -1.62 3.52
N GLU A 89 10.83 -1.17 2.33
CA GLU A 89 12.23 -0.92 2.01
C GLU A 89 12.82 0.18 2.89
N ARG A 90 12.08 1.28 3.10
CA ARG A 90 12.54 2.39 3.97
C ARG A 90 12.69 1.96 5.43
N LEU A 91 11.78 1.10 5.93
CA LEU A 91 11.81 0.60 7.31
C LEU A 91 12.89 -0.46 7.54
N HIS A 92 13.15 -1.31 6.55
CA HIS A 92 13.99 -2.49 6.72
C HIS A 92 15.28 -2.46 5.88
N ASN A 93 15.51 -1.41 5.07
CA ASN A 93 16.66 -1.26 4.16
C ASN A 93 16.87 -2.46 3.25
N ARG A 94 15.79 -3.12 2.82
CA ARG A 94 15.82 -4.25 1.89
C ARG A 94 14.51 -4.34 1.10
N LYS A 95 14.60 -4.78 -0.16
CA LYS A 95 13.42 -5.11 -0.96
C LYS A 95 12.85 -6.46 -0.53
N TRP A 96 11.56 -6.55 -0.28
CA TRP A 96 10.88 -7.78 0.11
C TRP A 96 10.51 -8.65 -1.09
N TRP A 97 10.29 -8.02 -2.24
CA TRP A 97 10.13 -8.67 -3.54
C TRP A 97 10.78 -7.80 -4.62
N ASP A 98 11.09 -8.41 -5.75
CA ASP A 98 11.69 -7.72 -6.88
C ASP A 98 11.13 -8.26 -8.19
N TYR A 99 10.51 -7.37 -8.97
CA TYR A 99 9.96 -7.65 -10.30
C TYR A 99 10.83 -7.04 -11.41
N SER A 100 12.08 -6.74 -11.16
CA SER A 100 12.97 -6.12 -12.15
C SER A 100 13.16 -6.97 -13.40
N ASP A 101 12.94 -8.28 -13.32
CA ASP A 101 12.94 -9.22 -14.44
C ASP A 101 11.67 -9.17 -15.30
N LYS A 102 10.61 -8.49 -14.85
CA LYS A 102 9.32 -8.40 -15.53
C LYS A 102 9.23 -7.18 -16.43
N LYS A 103 8.54 -7.36 -17.57
CA LYS A 103 8.27 -6.23 -18.48
C LYS A 103 7.33 -5.21 -17.83
N PHE A 104 7.51 -3.93 -18.17
CA PHE A 104 6.72 -2.82 -17.61
C PHE A 104 6.69 -2.82 -16.08
N ASN A 105 7.85 -2.99 -15.45
CA ASN A 105 7.99 -2.80 -14.01
C ASN A 105 8.39 -1.35 -13.68
N LEU A 106 8.08 -0.91 -12.46
CA LEU A 106 8.55 0.37 -11.90
C LEU A 106 9.55 0.06 -10.79
N ASN A 107 10.83 0.15 -11.10
CA ASN A 107 11.95 -0.09 -10.17
C ASN A 107 11.88 -1.45 -9.43
N GLY A 108 11.23 -2.45 -10.04
CA GLY A 108 11.04 -3.78 -9.46
C GLY A 108 9.97 -3.87 -8.36
N TYR A 109 9.28 -2.78 -8.00
CA TYR A 109 8.26 -2.80 -6.94
C TYR A 109 6.91 -3.30 -7.43
N VAL A 110 6.52 -2.91 -8.63
CA VAL A 110 5.27 -3.31 -9.29
C VAL A 110 5.53 -3.63 -10.74
N CYS A 111 4.67 -4.44 -11.36
CA CYS A 111 4.73 -4.71 -12.81
C CYS A 111 3.33 -4.93 -13.38
N LEU A 112 3.18 -4.66 -14.68
CA LEU A 112 1.89 -4.71 -15.37
C LEU A 112 1.20 -6.07 -15.23
N GLN A 113 1.94 -7.18 -15.31
CA GLN A 113 1.38 -8.53 -15.23
C GLN A 113 0.65 -8.77 -13.89
N TYR A 114 1.26 -8.38 -12.77
CA TYR A 114 0.63 -8.53 -11.45
C TYR A 114 -0.43 -7.46 -11.22
N SER A 115 -0.26 -6.24 -11.73
CA SER A 115 -1.31 -5.21 -11.67
C SER A 115 -2.61 -5.68 -12.33
N VAL A 116 -2.54 -6.31 -13.50
CA VAL A 116 -3.70 -6.90 -14.18
C VAL A 116 -4.34 -8.01 -13.33
N LEU A 117 -3.53 -8.88 -12.74
CA LEU A 117 -4.02 -9.95 -11.84
C LEU A 117 -4.75 -9.36 -10.62
N TRP A 118 -4.16 -8.35 -9.98
CA TRP A 118 -4.78 -7.67 -8.83
C TRP A 118 -6.07 -6.93 -9.22
N GLY A 119 -6.12 -6.35 -10.43
CA GLY A 119 -7.33 -5.75 -10.98
C GLY A 119 -8.47 -6.75 -11.11
N ALA A 120 -8.19 -7.94 -11.65
CA ALA A 120 -9.17 -9.01 -11.79
C ALA A 120 -9.66 -9.53 -10.41
N LEU A 121 -8.76 -9.76 -9.46
CA LEU A 121 -9.11 -10.19 -8.11
C LEU A 121 -9.91 -9.10 -7.37
N GLY A 122 -9.54 -7.83 -7.52
CA GLY A 122 -10.28 -6.69 -6.96
C GLY A 122 -11.69 -6.59 -7.54
N MET A 123 -11.86 -6.77 -8.83
CA MET A 123 -13.18 -6.80 -9.47
C MET A 123 -14.05 -7.94 -8.92
N VAL A 124 -13.51 -9.15 -8.76
CA VAL A 124 -14.20 -10.29 -8.13
C VAL A 124 -14.60 -9.95 -6.69
N THR A 125 -13.71 -9.32 -5.94
CA THR A 125 -13.97 -8.86 -4.56
C THR A 125 -15.14 -7.90 -4.50
N VAL A 126 -15.18 -6.88 -5.35
CA VAL A 126 -16.24 -5.85 -5.34
C VAL A 126 -17.56 -6.39 -5.87
N LEU A 127 -17.54 -7.19 -6.95
CA LEU A 127 -18.78 -7.69 -7.59
C LEU A 127 -19.49 -8.75 -6.74
N TRP A 128 -18.72 -9.69 -6.18
CA TRP A 128 -19.30 -10.87 -5.50
C TRP A 128 -18.80 -11.05 -4.07
N GLY A 129 -17.50 -10.91 -3.84
CA GLY A 129 -16.88 -11.22 -2.55
C GLY A 129 -17.45 -10.41 -1.39
N ASN A 130 -17.54 -9.09 -1.55
CA ASN A 130 -18.10 -8.20 -0.51
C ASN A 130 -19.55 -8.54 -0.20
N GLY A 131 -20.38 -8.79 -1.24
CA GLY A 131 -21.78 -9.16 -1.06
C GLY A 131 -21.95 -10.48 -0.31
N LEU A 132 -21.15 -11.48 -0.63
CA LEU A 132 -21.14 -12.77 0.06
C LEU A 132 -20.74 -12.61 1.53
N LEU A 133 -19.61 -11.94 1.80
CA LEU A 133 -19.12 -11.75 3.18
C LEU A 133 -20.08 -10.94 4.03
N LEU A 134 -20.69 -9.89 3.49
CA LEU A 134 -21.69 -9.10 4.21
C LEU A 134 -22.95 -9.92 4.55
N ARG A 135 -23.38 -10.82 3.66
CA ARG A 135 -24.49 -11.76 3.97
C ARG A 135 -24.10 -12.73 5.08
N LEU A 136 -22.87 -13.26 5.05
CA LEU A 136 -22.38 -14.14 6.12
C LEU A 136 -22.27 -13.40 7.46
N CYS A 137 -21.79 -12.15 7.45
CA CYS A 137 -21.76 -11.32 8.66
C CYS A 137 -23.15 -11.12 9.27
N ALA A 138 -24.18 -10.97 8.43
CA ALA A 138 -25.54 -10.78 8.89
C ALA A 138 -26.14 -12.00 9.62
N LEU A 139 -25.53 -13.18 9.48
CA LEU A 139 -25.90 -14.38 10.24
C LEU A 139 -25.34 -14.40 11.65
N VAL A 140 -24.34 -13.56 11.94
CA VAL A 140 -23.69 -13.49 13.24
C VAL A 140 -24.36 -12.39 14.07
N PRO A 141 -24.87 -12.67 15.27
CA PRO A 141 -25.47 -11.65 16.13
C PRO A 141 -24.47 -10.56 16.52
N ASP A 142 -24.90 -9.31 16.60
CA ASP A 142 -24.04 -8.16 16.88
C ASP A 142 -23.29 -8.27 18.22
N TRP A 143 -23.92 -8.85 19.24
CA TRP A 143 -23.31 -9.07 20.55
C TRP A 143 -22.07 -9.99 20.51
N LEU A 144 -21.98 -10.87 19.50
CA LEU A 144 -20.83 -11.74 19.26
C LEU A 144 -19.87 -11.12 18.26
N LEU A 145 -20.38 -10.51 17.18
CA LEU A 145 -19.59 -9.95 16.11
C LEU A 145 -18.68 -8.80 16.59
N HIS A 146 -19.25 -7.87 17.37
CA HIS A 146 -18.52 -6.67 17.81
C HIS A 146 -17.30 -6.99 18.68
N PRO A 147 -17.41 -7.76 19.77
CA PRO A 147 -16.24 -8.10 20.59
C PRO A 147 -15.24 -8.98 19.84
N LEU A 148 -15.72 -9.86 18.93
CA LEU A 148 -14.84 -10.71 18.13
C LEU A 148 -13.98 -9.85 17.16
N VAL A 149 -14.59 -8.89 16.47
CA VAL A 149 -13.84 -7.98 15.57
C VAL A 149 -12.79 -7.20 16.36
N TRP A 150 -13.13 -6.62 17.51
CA TRP A 150 -12.17 -5.90 18.35
C TRP A 150 -11.05 -6.80 18.86
N ALA A 151 -11.37 -8.00 19.32
CA ALA A 151 -10.37 -8.95 19.83
C ALA A 151 -9.38 -9.34 18.73
N VAL A 152 -9.88 -9.73 17.55
CA VAL A 152 -9.01 -10.15 16.44
C VAL A 152 -8.19 -8.99 15.88
N LEU A 153 -8.79 -7.79 15.72
CA LEU A 153 -8.04 -6.60 15.31
C LEU A 153 -6.96 -6.22 16.34
N GLY A 154 -7.27 -6.29 17.63
CA GLY A 154 -6.32 -6.03 18.71
C GLY A 154 -5.14 -7.02 18.70
N ILE A 155 -5.41 -8.31 18.60
CA ILE A 155 -4.38 -9.35 18.48
C ILE A 155 -3.53 -9.14 17.22
N ALA A 156 -4.18 -8.88 16.09
CA ALA A 156 -3.49 -8.66 14.82
C ALA A 156 -2.61 -7.39 14.86
N ALA A 157 -3.09 -6.31 15.48
CA ALA A 157 -2.31 -5.08 15.67
C ALA A 157 -1.10 -5.30 16.59
N LEU A 158 -1.27 -6.02 17.70
CA LEU A 158 -0.17 -6.35 18.61
C LEU A 158 0.88 -7.25 17.93
N ASP A 159 0.46 -8.24 17.14
CA ASP A 159 1.38 -9.08 16.39
C ASP A 159 2.13 -8.29 15.33
N GLN A 160 1.46 -7.38 14.62
CA GLN A 160 2.10 -6.52 13.61
C GLN A 160 3.12 -5.57 14.25
N LEU A 161 2.74 -4.90 15.34
CA LEU A 161 3.64 -4.00 16.06
C LEU A 161 4.83 -4.76 16.65
N GLY A 162 4.57 -5.91 17.27
CA GLY A 162 5.63 -6.78 17.80
C GLY A 162 6.60 -7.23 16.71
N SER A 163 6.08 -7.68 15.57
CA SER A 163 6.89 -8.07 14.42
C SER A 163 7.69 -6.90 13.84
N ALA A 164 7.08 -5.73 13.70
CA ALA A 164 7.75 -4.53 13.18
C ALA A 164 8.90 -4.06 14.09
N VAL A 165 8.69 -4.08 15.41
CA VAL A 165 9.73 -3.72 16.40
C VAL A 165 10.88 -4.73 16.39
N LEU A 166 10.58 -6.04 16.24
CA LEU A 166 11.59 -7.10 16.30
C LEU A 166 12.38 -7.25 14.99
N VAL A 167 11.78 -6.94 13.85
CA VAL A 167 12.42 -7.05 12.52
C VAL A 167 13.31 -5.85 12.22
N GLY A 168 13.06 -4.72 12.88
CA GLY A 168 13.64 -3.44 12.47
C GLY A 168 15.00 -3.15 13.06
N ARG A 169 16.02 -3.00 12.21
CA ARG A 169 17.12 -2.06 12.48
C ARG A 169 16.63 -0.61 12.73
N TYR A 170 15.35 -0.36 12.49
CA TYR A 170 14.69 0.91 12.72
C TYR A 170 14.64 1.27 14.22
N ALA A 171 14.55 0.27 15.10
CA ALA A 171 14.66 0.46 16.54
C ALA A 171 16.02 1.09 16.96
N ALA A 172 17.10 0.76 16.25
CA ALA A 172 18.44 1.28 16.51
C ALA A 172 18.66 2.74 16.02
N GLN A 173 17.76 3.25 15.17
CA GLN A 173 17.85 4.63 14.64
C GLN A 173 16.94 5.63 15.37
N HIS A 174 16.00 5.14 16.20
CA HIS A 174 15.08 6.01 16.95
C HIS A 174 15.43 6.01 18.45
N PRO A 175 15.84 7.16 19.02
CA PRO A 175 16.31 7.23 20.42
C PRO A 175 15.27 6.80 21.46
N VAL A 176 13.98 6.99 21.17
CA VAL A 176 12.88 6.57 22.08
C VAL A 176 12.72 5.04 22.08
N LEU A 177 12.85 4.39 20.92
CA LEU A 177 12.78 2.94 20.80
C LEU A 177 14.05 2.26 21.33
N GLU A 178 15.20 2.92 21.23
CA GLU A 178 16.45 2.46 21.80
C GLU A 178 16.40 2.47 23.34
N GLN A 179 15.83 3.50 23.96
CA GLN A 179 15.64 3.56 25.42
C GLN A 179 14.64 2.50 25.91
N LEU A 180 13.54 2.26 25.14
CA LEU A 180 12.60 1.19 25.46
C LEU A 180 13.25 -0.18 25.31
N ASN A 181 14.09 -0.33 24.31
CA ASN A 181 14.85 -1.54 24.00
C ASN A 181 15.85 -1.85 25.13
N GLN A 182 16.62 -0.85 25.58
CA GLN A 182 17.57 -0.99 26.71
C GLN A 182 16.86 -1.34 28.03
N LYS A 183 15.67 -0.76 28.28
CA LYS A 183 14.86 -1.12 29.47
C LYS A 183 14.30 -2.54 29.42
N LEU A 184 13.99 -3.05 28.22
CA LEU A 184 13.55 -4.44 28.02
C LEU A 184 14.73 -5.42 28.07
N GLU A 185 15.91 -5.02 27.63
CA GLU A 185 17.16 -5.80 27.72
C GLU A 185 17.51 -6.16 29.17
N ALA A 186 17.36 -5.23 30.08
CA ALA A 186 17.67 -5.43 31.50
C ALA A 186 16.77 -6.48 32.21
N ARG A 187 15.64 -6.88 31.60
CA ARG A 187 14.68 -7.80 32.23
C ARG A 187 14.50 -9.15 31.53
N SER A 188 14.90 -9.36 30.28
CA SER A 188 14.57 -10.59 29.55
C SER A 188 15.44 -10.88 28.31
N ASP A 189 16.75 -10.86 28.43
CA ASP A 189 17.69 -11.13 27.32
C ASP A 189 17.45 -12.45 26.59
N THR A 190 17.11 -13.50 27.32
CA THR A 190 16.98 -14.84 26.74
C THR A 190 15.72 -14.99 25.89
N LEU A 191 14.57 -14.47 26.36
CA LEU A 191 13.29 -14.59 25.67
C LEU A 191 13.25 -13.73 24.42
N ARG A 192 13.72 -12.47 24.55
CA ARG A 192 13.82 -11.53 23.43
C ARG A 192 14.72 -12.06 22.31
N ARG A 193 15.88 -12.60 22.67
CA ARG A 193 16.82 -13.20 21.72
C ARG A 193 16.20 -14.39 20.98
N ARG A 194 15.45 -15.24 21.69
CA ARG A 194 14.71 -16.36 21.08
C ARG A 194 13.64 -15.89 20.12
N ILE A 195 12.84 -14.87 20.50
CA ILE A 195 11.79 -14.32 19.65
C ILE A 195 12.39 -13.62 18.43
N ALA A 196 13.43 -12.79 18.57
CA ALA A 196 14.10 -12.14 17.47
C ALA A 196 14.69 -13.14 16.47
N VAL A 197 15.36 -14.21 16.96
CA VAL A 197 15.89 -15.29 16.11
C VAL A 197 14.76 -16.04 15.40
N TYR A 198 13.65 -16.29 16.09
CA TYR A 198 12.49 -16.94 15.49
C TYR A 198 11.90 -16.10 14.35
N VAL A 199 11.68 -14.80 14.58
CA VAL A 199 11.12 -13.87 13.59
C VAL A 199 12.07 -13.72 12.39
N GLU A 200 13.37 -13.56 12.65
CA GLU A 200 14.37 -13.45 11.57
C GLU A 200 14.43 -14.74 10.72
N LYS A 201 14.46 -15.92 11.35
CA LYS A 201 14.41 -17.21 10.63
C LYS A 201 13.12 -17.37 9.82
N ARG A 202 11.98 -16.91 10.35
CA ARG A 202 10.70 -16.93 9.65
C ARG A 202 10.76 -16.06 8.39
N ILE A 203 11.26 -14.83 8.51
CA ILE A 203 11.38 -13.88 7.40
C ILE A 203 12.35 -14.40 6.34
N GLN A 204 13.50 -14.92 6.73
CA GLN A 204 14.46 -15.54 5.81
C GLN A 204 13.84 -16.69 5.01
N ARG A 205 12.96 -17.48 5.63
CA ARG A 205 12.23 -18.55 4.95
C ARG A 205 11.14 -18.03 4.03
N ALA A 206 10.41 -17.01 4.46
CA ALA A 206 9.32 -16.42 3.70
C ALA A 206 9.80 -15.58 2.50
N TYR A 207 10.92 -14.89 2.67
CA TYR A 207 11.48 -13.96 1.70
C TYR A 207 12.99 -14.22 1.47
N PRO A 208 13.37 -15.35 0.83
CA PRO A 208 14.77 -15.73 0.67
C PRO A 208 15.57 -14.73 -0.16
N GLU A 209 14.94 -14.01 -1.07
CA GLU A 209 15.59 -12.97 -1.87
C GLU A 209 15.96 -11.75 -1.02
N ALA A 210 15.05 -11.32 -0.15
CA ALA A 210 15.31 -10.25 0.80
C ALA A 210 16.41 -10.60 1.81
N ALA A 211 16.53 -11.89 2.16
CA ALA A 211 17.58 -12.38 3.07
C ALA A 211 18.96 -12.42 2.44
N ARG A 212 19.05 -12.62 1.12
CA ARG A 212 20.33 -12.64 0.36
C ARG A 212 20.87 -11.25 0.06
N GLN A 213 20.01 -10.24 0.07
CA GLN A 213 20.44 -8.86 -0.11
C GLN A 213 21.21 -8.44 1.15
N GLN A 214 22.52 -8.24 1.00
CA GLN A 214 23.28 -7.50 2.02
C GLN A 214 22.60 -6.14 2.19
N PRO A 215 22.56 -5.56 3.42
CA PRO A 215 22.01 -4.22 3.61
C PRO A 215 22.78 -3.30 2.68
N THR A 216 22.19 -3.00 1.56
CA THR A 216 22.69 -1.99 0.66
C THR A 216 22.70 -0.72 1.48
N ALA A 217 23.87 -0.26 1.90
CA ALA A 217 24.04 1.16 2.10
C ALA A 217 23.34 1.77 0.89
N VAL A 218 22.35 2.64 1.14
CA VAL A 218 21.60 3.32 0.08
C VAL A 218 22.65 3.72 -0.93
N GLN A 219 22.86 2.87 -1.95
CA GLN A 219 23.63 3.28 -3.08
C GLN A 219 22.80 4.44 -3.61
N LYS A 220 23.31 5.65 -3.35
CA LYS A 220 22.94 6.82 -4.14
C LYS A 220 23.27 6.41 -5.56
N GLY A 221 22.26 5.77 -6.20
CA GLY A 221 22.43 5.13 -7.49
C GLY A 221 22.91 6.20 -8.44
N LYS A 222 23.93 5.88 -9.20
CA LYS A 222 24.18 6.55 -10.48
C LYS A 222 22.81 6.73 -11.10
N ALA A 223 22.51 7.97 -11.50
CA ALA A 223 21.25 8.35 -12.09
C ALA A 223 20.96 7.45 -13.31
N ASP A 224 20.33 6.30 -13.07
CA ASP A 224 19.83 5.46 -14.14
C ASP A 224 18.81 6.25 -14.95
N PHE A 225 18.92 6.19 -16.27
CA PHE A 225 17.98 6.92 -17.12
C PHE A 225 16.56 6.48 -16.80
N LEU A 226 15.67 7.45 -16.51
CA LEU A 226 14.24 7.17 -16.38
C LEU A 226 13.76 6.58 -17.71
N SER A 227 13.25 5.37 -17.67
CA SER A 227 12.64 4.76 -18.83
C SER A 227 11.30 5.43 -19.12
N ALA A 228 10.82 5.35 -20.36
CA ALA A 228 9.48 5.80 -20.70
C ALA A 228 8.41 5.06 -19.87
N ALA A 229 8.67 3.81 -19.48
CA ALA A 229 7.80 3.03 -18.60
C ALA A 229 7.74 3.60 -17.19
N ASP A 230 8.87 4.06 -16.63
CA ASP A 230 8.90 4.70 -15.30
C ASP A 230 8.08 6.00 -15.29
N LEU A 231 8.22 6.83 -16.34
CA LEU A 231 7.45 8.06 -16.48
C LEU A 231 5.95 7.78 -16.63
N LEU A 232 5.58 6.76 -17.39
CA LEU A 232 4.20 6.33 -17.55
C LEU A 232 3.60 5.88 -16.20
N TRP A 233 4.32 5.08 -15.44
CA TRP A 233 3.87 4.64 -14.11
C TRP A 233 3.74 5.81 -13.14
N LEU A 234 4.70 6.72 -13.11
CA LEU A 234 4.65 7.92 -12.26
C LEU A 234 3.47 8.81 -12.65
N PHE A 235 3.20 8.98 -13.93
CA PHE A 235 2.02 9.68 -14.42
C PHE A 235 0.73 9.02 -13.93
N VAL A 236 0.60 7.71 -14.10
CA VAL A 236 -0.59 6.94 -13.71
C VAL A 236 -0.81 6.99 -12.21
N ILE A 237 0.25 6.75 -11.40
CA ILE A 237 0.18 6.81 -9.94
C ILE A 237 -0.16 8.22 -9.46
N GLY A 238 0.47 9.23 -10.04
CA GLY A 238 0.22 10.64 -9.71
C GLY A 238 -1.20 11.07 -10.04
N ALA A 239 -1.71 10.68 -11.21
CA ALA A 239 -3.07 10.99 -11.63
C ALA A 239 -4.12 10.37 -10.71
N PHE A 240 -3.91 9.13 -10.29
CA PHE A 240 -4.81 8.43 -9.37
C PHE A 240 -4.74 9.01 -7.95
N LEU A 241 -3.55 9.17 -7.39
CA LEU A 241 -3.37 9.75 -6.05
C LEU A 241 -3.89 11.18 -5.98
N GLY A 242 -3.68 11.97 -7.03
CA GLY A 242 -4.16 13.33 -7.12
C GLY A 242 -5.68 13.42 -7.07
N ASP A 243 -6.39 12.57 -7.82
CA ASP A 243 -7.86 12.51 -7.76
C ASP A 243 -8.36 12.08 -6.37
N MET A 244 -7.71 11.12 -5.73
CA MET A 244 -8.05 10.72 -4.36
C MET A 244 -7.87 11.88 -3.37
N VAL A 245 -6.76 12.62 -3.47
CA VAL A 245 -6.51 13.80 -2.61
C VAL A 245 -7.55 14.88 -2.86
N GLU A 246 -7.87 15.19 -4.12
CA GLU A 246 -8.92 16.16 -4.47
C GLU A 246 -10.30 15.73 -3.96
N THR A 247 -10.63 14.44 -4.06
CA THR A 247 -11.91 13.89 -3.57
C THR A 247 -12.02 14.04 -2.05
N VAL A 248 -10.97 13.72 -1.30
CA VAL A 248 -10.92 13.92 0.16
C VAL A 248 -11.01 15.41 0.50
N PHE A 249 -10.29 16.26 -0.23
CA PHE A 249 -10.34 17.71 -0.04
C PHE A 249 -11.74 18.27 -0.26
N CYS A 250 -12.45 17.84 -1.31
CA CYS A 250 -13.84 18.23 -1.55
C CYS A 250 -14.76 17.81 -0.38
N ARG A 251 -14.53 16.62 0.17
CA ARG A 251 -15.29 16.18 1.35
C ARG A 251 -15.06 17.06 2.57
N LEU A 252 -13.83 17.44 2.81
CA LEU A 252 -13.45 18.26 3.97
C LEU A 252 -13.92 19.72 3.84
N THR A 253 -13.90 20.28 2.63
CA THR A 253 -14.21 21.70 2.39
C THR A 253 -15.68 21.94 2.05
N ALA A 254 -16.29 21.10 1.21
CA ALA A 254 -17.65 21.26 0.72
C ALA A 254 -18.66 20.27 1.32
N GLY A 255 -18.20 19.34 2.16
CA GLY A 255 -19.06 18.34 2.79
C GLY A 255 -19.59 17.25 1.84
N VAL A 256 -19.19 17.25 0.57
CA VAL A 256 -19.72 16.35 -0.49
C VAL A 256 -18.61 15.42 -0.99
N TRP A 257 -18.96 14.15 -1.19
CA TRP A 257 -18.08 13.23 -1.91
C TRP A 257 -18.22 13.48 -3.41
N MET A 258 -17.25 14.16 -4.01
CA MET A 258 -17.23 14.46 -5.44
C MET A 258 -15.83 14.21 -5.99
N SER A 259 -15.70 13.25 -6.90
CA SER A 259 -14.48 13.06 -7.65
C SER A 259 -14.32 14.21 -8.66
N ARG A 260 -13.17 14.86 -8.67
CA ARG A 260 -12.77 15.87 -9.65
C ARG A 260 -11.94 15.28 -10.80
N SER A 261 -12.21 14.02 -11.14
CA SER A 261 -11.52 13.34 -12.22
C SER A 261 -11.54 14.16 -13.51
N SER A 262 -10.39 14.25 -14.17
CA SER A 262 -10.27 14.84 -15.49
C SER A 262 -10.79 13.93 -16.59
N LEU A 263 -11.04 12.66 -16.28
CA LEU A 263 -11.53 11.66 -17.21
C LEU A 263 -12.92 11.16 -16.79
N VAL A 264 -13.83 11.08 -17.77
CA VAL A 264 -15.17 10.52 -17.59
C VAL A 264 -15.12 9.03 -17.18
N TRP A 265 -14.01 8.37 -17.43
CA TRP A 265 -13.85 6.90 -17.36
C TRP A 265 -13.08 6.41 -16.12
N GLY A 266 -12.80 7.24 -15.13
CA GLY A 266 -12.12 6.78 -13.94
C GLY A 266 -11.61 7.88 -13.03
N PRO A 267 -11.17 7.54 -11.82
CA PRO A 267 -10.66 8.48 -10.84
C PRO A 267 -9.22 8.92 -11.22
N PHE A 268 -9.11 9.79 -12.21
CA PHE A 268 -7.83 10.29 -12.72
C PHE A 268 -7.80 11.79 -12.85
N SER A 269 -6.85 12.43 -12.23
CA SER A 269 -6.48 13.83 -12.47
C SER A 269 -5.22 13.89 -13.34
N VAL A 270 -5.40 14.14 -14.64
CA VAL A 270 -4.29 14.23 -15.62
C VAL A 270 -3.26 15.27 -15.18
N VAL A 271 -3.72 16.38 -14.59
CA VAL A 271 -2.86 17.46 -14.09
C VAL A 271 -1.87 16.96 -13.03
N TRP A 272 -2.36 16.18 -12.06
CA TRP A 272 -1.51 15.58 -11.02
C TRP A 272 -0.53 14.55 -11.57
N GLY A 273 -0.97 13.77 -12.56
CA GLY A 273 -0.09 12.82 -13.24
C GLY A 273 1.06 13.50 -13.97
N LEU A 274 0.75 14.53 -14.75
CA LEU A 274 1.77 15.35 -15.43
C LEU A 274 2.67 16.07 -14.43
N ALA A 275 2.09 16.64 -13.36
CA ALA A 275 2.85 17.30 -12.30
C ALA A 275 3.88 16.39 -11.66
N LEU A 276 3.50 15.16 -11.31
CA LEU A 276 4.42 14.22 -10.70
C LEU A 276 5.51 13.77 -11.67
N ALA A 277 5.15 13.44 -12.90
CA ALA A 277 6.11 13.04 -13.93
C ALA A 277 7.12 14.18 -14.23
N MET A 278 6.64 15.41 -14.44
CA MET A 278 7.49 16.59 -14.66
C MET A 278 8.36 16.91 -13.46
N ALA A 279 7.79 16.94 -12.25
CA ALA A 279 8.55 17.17 -11.03
C ALA A 279 9.68 16.14 -10.86
N THR A 280 9.42 14.87 -11.18
CA THR A 280 10.43 13.82 -11.11
C THR A 280 11.58 14.08 -12.09
N VAL A 281 11.28 14.48 -13.33
CA VAL A 281 12.30 14.82 -14.33
C VAL A 281 13.12 16.04 -13.91
N LEU A 282 12.45 17.10 -13.45
CA LEU A 282 13.11 18.36 -13.06
C LEU A 282 13.93 18.24 -11.78
N LEU A 283 13.41 17.54 -10.78
CA LEU A 283 14.08 17.35 -9.49
C LEU A 283 15.25 16.37 -9.58
N ARG A 284 15.27 15.50 -10.59
CA ARG A 284 16.34 14.52 -10.77
C ARG A 284 17.72 15.16 -10.86
N GLN A 285 17.85 16.29 -11.52
CA GLN A 285 19.12 17.02 -11.62
C GLN A 285 19.59 17.57 -10.27
N ASN A 286 18.70 17.63 -9.27
CA ASN A 286 18.94 18.19 -7.95
C ASN A 286 18.87 17.13 -6.83
N GLN A 287 19.05 15.83 -7.15
CA GLN A 287 18.97 14.73 -6.16
C GLN A 287 19.95 14.87 -4.99
N ASP A 288 21.08 15.57 -5.20
CA ASP A 288 22.10 15.80 -4.19
C ASP A 288 21.74 16.96 -3.23
N LYS A 289 20.66 17.68 -3.47
CA LYS A 289 20.18 18.75 -2.60
C LYS A 289 19.45 18.20 -1.39
N SER A 290 19.35 19.02 -0.34
CA SER A 290 18.66 18.63 0.89
C SER A 290 17.18 18.33 0.67
N ASP A 291 16.61 17.43 1.45
CA ASP A 291 15.16 17.09 1.40
C ASP A 291 14.28 18.32 1.55
N ARG A 292 14.71 19.32 2.33
CA ARG A 292 13.99 20.60 2.49
C ARG A 292 13.91 21.38 1.19
N TYR A 293 14.99 21.41 0.41
CA TYR A 293 15.03 22.06 -0.90
C TYR A 293 14.11 21.34 -1.88
N LEU A 294 14.18 20.00 -1.93
CA LEU A 294 13.34 19.19 -2.80
C LEU A 294 11.86 19.35 -2.46
N PHE A 295 11.54 19.41 -1.16
CA PHE A 295 10.16 19.66 -0.69
C PHE A 295 9.67 21.05 -1.10
N ALA A 296 10.45 22.11 -0.82
CA ALA A 296 10.07 23.48 -1.15
C ALA A 296 9.89 23.67 -2.66
N PHE A 297 10.82 23.17 -3.47
CA PHE A 297 10.74 23.25 -4.94
C PHE A 297 9.57 22.46 -5.50
N GLY A 298 9.34 21.23 -5.00
CA GLY A 298 8.20 20.41 -5.39
C GLY A 298 6.86 21.05 -5.02
N THR A 299 6.79 21.71 -3.86
CA THR A 299 5.59 22.47 -3.41
C THR A 299 5.31 23.66 -4.34
N VAL A 300 6.33 24.43 -4.70
CA VAL A 300 6.17 25.58 -5.64
C VAL A 300 5.72 25.11 -7.02
N LEU A 301 6.31 24.02 -7.55
CA LEU A 301 5.88 23.43 -8.81
C LEU A 301 4.43 22.93 -8.75
N GLY A 302 4.06 22.23 -7.67
CA GLY A 302 2.69 21.73 -7.47
C GLY A 302 1.67 22.87 -7.40
N LEU A 303 1.95 23.92 -6.63
CA LEU A 303 1.08 25.09 -6.52
C LEU A 303 0.96 25.83 -7.86
N SER A 304 2.06 25.98 -8.61
CA SER A 304 2.04 26.61 -9.93
C SER A 304 1.15 25.87 -10.91
N LEU A 305 1.18 24.53 -10.91
CA LEU A 305 0.33 23.72 -11.78
C LEU A 305 -1.14 23.77 -11.38
N ILE A 306 -1.45 23.85 -10.08
CA ILE A 306 -2.82 24.05 -9.59
C ILE A 306 -3.34 25.41 -10.06
N HIS A 307 -2.57 26.48 -9.91
CA HIS A 307 -2.95 27.82 -10.36
C HIS A 307 -3.17 27.93 -11.89
N ILE A 308 -2.39 27.20 -12.68
CA ILE A 308 -2.59 27.14 -14.13
C ILE A 308 -3.89 26.43 -14.51
N SER A 309 -4.34 25.47 -13.70
CA SER A 309 -5.56 24.67 -13.95
C SER A 309 -6.86 25.33 -13.43
N GLU A 310 -6.77 26.22 -12.44
CA GLU A 310 -7.95 26.88 -11.84
C GLU A 310 -8.72 27.84 -12.76
N PRO A 311 -8.11 28.72 -13.58
CA PRO A 311 -8.87 29.68 -14.38
C PRO A 311 -9.76 29.02 -15.43
N THR A 312 -9.41 27.84 -15.91
CA THR A 312 -10.22 27.09 -16.88
C THR A 312 -11.51 26.50 -16.28
N ARG A 313 -11.59 26.34 -14.95
CA ARG A 313 -12.74 25.76 -14.26
C ARG A 313 -13.81 26.79 -13.84
N LEU A 314 -13.41 28.03 -13.56
CA LEU A 314 -14.34 29.12 -13.21
C LEU A 314 -15.18 29.60 -14.41
N GLN A 315 -14.70 29.41 -15.62
CA GLN A 315 -15.43 29.77 -16.85
C GLN A 315 -16.46 28.74 -17.32
N LEU A 316 -16.46 27.52 -16.72
CA LEU A 316 -17.42 26.45 -17.07
C LEU A 316 -18.64 26.40 -16.12
N ILE A 317 -18.71 27.28 -15.11
CA ILE A 317 -19.81 27.35 -14.11
C ILE A 317 -20.60 28.66 -14.25
N SER A 318 -20.22 29.56 -15.15
CA SER A 318 -21.00 30.72 -15.60
C SER A 318 -21.64 30.39 -16.94
#